data_3f9a2b09797f34e15b0bade04b17cf52
#
_entry.id   3f9a2b09797f34e15b0bade04b17cf52
#
_cell.length_a   1.000
_cell.length_b   1.000
_cell.length_c   1.000
_cell.angle_alpha   90.00
_cell.angle_beta   90.00
_cell.angle_gamma   90.00
#
_symmetry.space_group_name_H-M   'P 1'
#
loop_
_entity.id
_entity.type
_entity.pdbx_description
1 polymer ?
#
loop_
_entity_poly.entity_id
_entity_poly.type
_entity_poly.pdbx_seq_one_letter_code
_entity_poly.pdbx_strand_id
1 'polypeptide(L)'
;MSKIIGIDLGTTNSCVAVMEGGNFAIIPNSDGGRTTPSVVNIKDNGEIIVGEIAKRQAITNPDSTVISIKTQMGSDYKVNIHGKDYTPQEISAMILKKLKKDAESYLGEPVTEAVITVPAYFTDAQRQATKDAGEIAGLTVKRIINEPTAAALSYGLDKKKEEKVLVFDLGGGTFDVSVLEIGDGVVEVISTSGNNHLGGDNFDQKIIDWLADEFKKETGIDLRNDKMAIQRLKDAAEDAKKKLSTTLETQISLPFITMDASGPKHLEKKLTRAAFDELTKDLVEATKGPVKQALEDANLDPSGIDEILLVGGSTRIPAVQEWVKSFFGKEPNKSINPDEVVAAGAAIQGGVLMGDVKDVLLLDVTPLSLGIETMGGVFTKIIDRNTTVPVKKSQVFSTAADNQPAVSIVVLQGERARAADNHKLGEFNLNDIPPAPRGVPQIEVTFDIDANGIVHVSAKDLGTGKENTVTISGSSNLSKEDIEKMKKDAEANEAEDAKFKELVEARNQADQLVIATEKTIKENEAKLQGTEKEDIEKAIEELKKVKDGDDIEAIRKGIEELSKVSQGFATRMYQEAAAAQQQAQGGETAGDNNNSGADDVEDAEVVD
;
A
#
# COMPACT_ATOMS: atom_id res chain seq x y z
N MET A 1 -15.67 -27.43 -15.60
CA MET A 1 -14.82 -26.74 -14.60
C MET A 1 -15.73 -25.73 -13.91
N SER A 2 -15.62 -25.58 -12.60
CA SER A 2 -16.36 -24.52 -11.87
C SER A 2 -15.95 -23.16 -12.43
N LYS A 3 -16.91 -22.28 -12.69
CA LYS A 3 -16.62 -20.92 -13.16
C LYS A 3 -16.03 -20.07 -12.04
N ILE A 4 -15.07 -19.21 -12.39
CA ILE A 4 -14.55 -18.19 -11.48
C ILE A 4 -15.42 -16.94 -11.62
N ILE A 5 -16.01 -16.48 -10.52
CA ILE A 5 -16.79 -15.24 -10.51
C ILE A 5 -15.90 -14.04 -10.17
N GLY A 6 -16.20 -12.89 -10.77
CA GLY A 6 -15.59 -11.60 -10.42
C GLY A 6 -16.50 -10.85 -9.46
N ILE A 7 -15.96 -10.41 -8.35
CA ILE A 7 -16.70 -9.69 -7.30
C ILE A 7 -16.08 -8.32 -7.07
N ASP A 8 -16.88 -7.28 -7.24
CA ASP A 8 -16.63 -5.97 -6.66
C ASP A 8 -17.24 -5.93 -5.25
N LEU A 9 -16.39 -5.98 -4.23
CA LEU A 9 -16.81 -5.86 -2.84
C LEU A 9 -16.76 -4.38 -2.42
N GLY A 10 -17.74 -3.59 -2.85
CA GLY A 10 -17.79 -2.16 -2.63
C GLY A 10 -18.19 -1.75 -1.20
N THR A 11 -17.84 -0.53 -0.80
CA THR A 11 -18.20 0.04 0.52
C THR A 11 -19.72 0.17 0.69
N THR A 12 -20.39 0.69 -0.31
CA THR A 12 -21.85 0.95 -0.29
C THR A 12 -22.63 -0.12 -1.03
N ASN A 13 -22.18 -0.52 -2.23
CA ASN A 13 -22.79 -1.54 -3.05
C ASN A 13 -21.73 -2.51 -3.56
N SER A 14 -22.09 -3.77 -3.66
CA SER A 14 -21.27 -4.83 -4.25
C SER A 14 -21.89 -5.32 -5.54
N CYS A 15 -21.07 -5.81 -6.45
CA CYS A 15 -21.49 -6.34 -7.75
C CYS A 15 -20.80 -7.67 -8.04
N VAL A 16 -21.46 -8.56 -8.76
CA VAL A 16 -20.88 -9.85 -9.17
C VAL A 16 -21.09 -10.06 -10.67
N ALA A 17 -20.05 -10.57 -11.32
CA ALA A 17 -20.04 -10.85 -12.75
C ALA A 17 -19.37 -12.19 -13.04
N VAL A 18 -19.59 -12.72 -14.23
CA VAL A 18 -19.00 -13.97 -14.73
C VAL A 18 -18.67 -13.86 -16.21
N MET A 19 -17.68 -14.63 -16.67
CA MET A 19 -17.43 -14.79 -18.12
C MET A 19 -18.36 -15.82 -18.72
N GLU A 20 -19.06 -15.47 -19.81
CA GLU A 20 -19.93 -16.34 -20.57
C GLU A 20 -19.77 -16.11 -22.08
N GLY A 21 -19.37 -17.14 -22.81
CA GLY A 21 -19.28 -17.08 -24.27
C GLY A 21 -18.27 -16.03 -24.79
N GLY A 22 -17.23 -15.73 -24.02
CA GLY A 22 -16.20 -14.72 -24.38
C GLY A 22 -16.54 -13.29 -23.96
N ASN A 23 -17.72 -13.05 -23.36
CA ASN A 23 -18.12 -11.77 -22.82
C ASN A 23 -18.37 -11.87 -21.32
N PHE A 24 -18.32 -10.74 -20.61
CA PHE A 24 -18.76 -10.72 -19.22
C PHE A 24 -20.29 -10.53 -19.12
N ALA A 25 -20.89 -11.14 -18.11
CA ALA A 25 -22.28 -10.96 -17.73
C ALA A 25 -22.37 -10.52 -16.27
N ILE A 26 -23.11 -9.43 -16.01
CA ILE A 26 -23.42 -9.04 -14.62
C ILE A 26 -24.53 -9.92 -14.10
N ILE A 27 -24.29 -10.56 -12.97
CA ILE A 27 -25.26 -11.45 -12.32
C ILE A 27 -26.24 -10.62 -11.50
N PRO A 28 -27.54 -10.67 -11.80
CA PRO A 28 -28.55 -10.00 -10.97
C PRO A 28 -28.69 -10.71 -9.62
N ASN A 29 -28.94 -9.93 -8.57
CA ASN A 29 -29.26 -10.48 -7.27
C ASN A 29 -30.70 -11.05 -7.23
N SER A 30 -31.06 -11.73 -6.14
CA SER A 30 -32.39 -12.32 -5.95
C SER A 30 -33.55 -11.31 -5.95
N ASP A 31 -33.26 -10.01 -5.79
CA ASP A 31 -34.24 -8.92 -5.81
C ASP A 31 -34.35 -8.28 -7.22
N GLY A 32 -33.62 -8.82 -8.22
CA GLY A 32 -33.56 -8.35 -9.60
C GLY A 32 -32.61 -7.14 -9.81
N GLY A 33 -31.91 -6.68 -8.79
CA GLY A 33 -30.92 -5.62 -8.87
C GLY A 33 -29.58 -6.12 -9.46
N ARG A 34 -28.88 -5.26 -10.19
CA ARG A 34 -27.53 -5.56 -10.73
C ARG A 34 -26.41 -5.28 -9.73
N THR A 35 -26.73 -4.57 -8.66
CA THR A 35 -25.87 -4.33 -7.51
C THR A 35 -26.59 -4.72 -6.22
N THR A 36 -25.85 -5.10 -5.19
CA THR A 36 -26.37 -5.49 -3.88
C THR A 36 -25.82 -4.51 -2.83
N PRO A 37 -26.67 -3.81 -2.06
CA PRO A 37 -26.19 -2.98 -0.95
C PRO A 37 -25.29 -3.77 0.01
N SER A 38 -24.12 -3.23 0.33
CA SER A 38 -23.16 -3.83 1.26
C SER A 38 -23.60 -3.62 2.71
N VAL A 39 -24.82 -4.04 3.01
CA VAL A 39 -25.50 -3.87 4.30
C VAL A 39 -25.88 -5.23 4.86
N VAL A 40 -25.59 -5.45 6.14
CA VAL A 40 -25.88 -6.69 6.88
C VAL A 40 -26.74 -6.37 8.09
N ASN A 41 -27.86 -7.05 8.23
CA ASN A 41 -28.66 -7.04 9.45
C ASN A 41 -28.66 -8.44 10.08
N ILE A 42 -28.43 -8.52 11.39
CA ILE A 42 -28.40 -9.76 12.15
C ILE A 42 -29.54 -9.68 13.18
N LYS A 43 -30.54 -10.56 13.03
CA LYS A 43 -31.70 -10.63 13.93
C LYS A 43 -31.34 -11.30 15.26
N ASP A 44 -32.18 -11.12 16.27
CA ASP A 44 -32.06 -11.76 17.60
C ASP A 44 -32.00 -13.28 17.51
N ASN A 45 -32.68 -13.89 16.53
CA ASN A 45 -32.68 -15.35 16.32
C ASN A 45 -31.44 -15.86 15.54
N GLY A 46 -30.47 -14.96 15.22
CA GLY A 46 -29.26 -15.28 14.47
C GLY A 46 -29.45 -15.31 12.94
N GLU A 47 -30.64 -15.01 12.41
CA GLU A 47 -30.87 -14.90 10.97
C GLU A 47 -30.11 -13.69 10.39
N ILE A 48 -29.34 -13.94 9.33
CA ILE A 48 -28.54 -12.93 8.65
C ILE A 48 -29.26 -12.50 7.37
N ILE A 49 -29.50 -11.22 7.24
CA ILE A 49 -30.09 -10.58 6.06
C ILE A 49 -29.06 -9.67 5.44
N VAL A 50 -28.89 -9.71 4.11
CA VAL A 50 -27.93 -8.90 3.36
C VAL A 50 -28.63 -8.21 2.19
N GLY A 51 -28.20 -7.00 1.88
CA GLY A 51 -28.65 -6.26 0.72
C GLY A 51 -29.80 -5.30 1.02
N GLU A 52 -30.70 -5.15 0.06
CA GLU A 52 -31.77 -4.14 0.09
C GLU A 52 -32.70 -4.28 1.30
N ILE A 53 -33.04 -5.52 1.67
CA ILE A 53 -33.90 -5.78 2.84
C ILE A 53 -33.19 -5.35 4.12
N ALA A 54 -31.90 -5.64 4.27
CA ALA A 54 -31.10 -5.20 5.41
C ALA A 54 -31.02 -3.67 5.48
N LYS A 55 -30.82 -3.01 4.34
CA LYS A 55 -30.77 -1.54 4.23
C LYS A 55 -32.06 -0.91 4.73
N ARG A 56 -33.22 -1.44 4.32
CA ARG A 56 -34.52 -0.94 4.79
C ARG A 56 -34.73 -1.15 6.29
N GLN A 57 -34.18 -2.21 6.87
CA GLN A 57 -34.26 -2.49 8.31
C GLN A 57 -33.35 -1.59 9.16
N ALA A 58 -32.34 -0.93 8.58
CA ALA A 58 -31.45 -0.03 9.29
C ALA A 58 -32.19 1.11 10.02
N ILE A 59 -33.35 1.56 9.50
CA ILE A 59 -34.18 2.59 10.12
C ILE A 59 -34.77 2.10 11.46
N THR A 60 -35.30 0.88 11.48
CA THR A 60 -36.00 0.32 12.64
C THR A 60 -35.08 -0.44 13.58
N ASN A 61 -33.99 -0.99 13.06
CA ASN A 61 -33.03 -1.83 13.78
C ASN A 61 -31.58 -1.35 13.57
N PRO A 62 -31.24 -0.09 13.89
CA PRO A 62 -29.92 0.48 13.62
C PRO A 62 -28.80 -0.26 14.37
N ASP A 63 -29.06 -0.71 15.62
CA ASP A 63 -28.07 -1.42 16.44
C ASP A 63 -27.77 -2.86 15.97
N SER A 64 -28.61 -3.42 15.10
CA SER A 64 -28.47 -4.77 14.52
C SER A 64 -28.06 -4.72 13.05
N THR A 65 -27.81 -3.52 12.49
CA THR A 65 -27.52 -3.33 11.08
C THR A 65 -26.14 -2.68 10.88
N VAL A 66 -25.30 -3.31 10.08
CA VAL A 66 -23.95 -2.86 9.77
C VAL A 66 -23.90 -2.32 8.34
N ILE A 67 -23.37 -1.12 8.19
CA ILE A 67 -23.20 -0.38 6.93
C ILE A 67 -21.73 0.04 6.81
N SER A 68 -21.21 0.13 5.58
CA SER A 68 -19.86 0.64 5.26
C SER A 68 -18.71 -0.10 5.98
N ILE A 69 -18.88 -1.39 6.29
CA ILE A 69 -17.88 -2.17 7.05
C ILE A 69 -16.52 -2.25 6.36
N LYS A 70 -16.46 -2.10 5.02
CA LYS A 70 -15.22 -2.14 4.23
C LYS A 70 -14.21 -1.10 4.71
N THR A 71 -14.66 0.05 5.24
CA THR A 71 -13.79 1.10 5.77
C THR A 71 -13.01 0.66 7.01
N GLN A 72 -13.45 -0.42 7.67
CA GLN A 72 -12.84 -0.99 8.87
C GLN A 72 -12.00 -2.25 8.57
N MET A 73 -11.89 -2.66 7.30
CA MET A 73 -11.09 -3.84 6.93
C MET A 73 -9.63 -3.68 7.36
N GLY A 74 -9.04 -4.77 7.85
CA GLY A 74 -7.66 -4.80 8.33
C GLY A 74 -7.43 -4.15 9.70
N SER A 75 -8.48 -3.65 10.38
CA SER A 75 -8.41 -3.08 11.72
C SER A 75 -8.86 -4.05 12.81
N ASP A 76 -8.57 -3.72 14.07
CA ASP A 76 -9.05 -4.45 15.25
C ASP A 76 -10.50 -4.09 15.63
N TYR A 77 -11.19 -3.36 14.74
CA TYR A 77 -12.58 -2.97 14.95
C TYR A 77 -13.48 -4.19 15.12
N LYS A 78 -14.41 -4.10 16.06
CA LYS A 78 -15.45 -5.10 16.27
C LYS A 78 -16.79 -4.41 16.44
N VAL A 79 -17.80 -4.95 15.81
CA VAL A 79 -19.18 -4.53 16.03
C VAL A 79 -19.88 -5.55 16.94
N ASN A 80 -20.46 -5.07 18.04
CA ASN A 80 -21.23 -5.92 18.95
C ASN A 80 -22.70 -5.93 18.54
N ILE A 81 -23.22 -7.10 18.21
CA ILE A 81 -24.63 -7.31 17.86
C ILE A 81 -25.18 -8.45 18.73
N HIS A 82 -26.22 -8.17 19.51
CA HIS A 82 -26.85 -9.11 20.43
C HIS A 82 -25.85 -9.81 21.37
N GLY A 83 -24.81 -9.08 21.85
CA GLY A 83 -23.81 -9.60 22.77
C GLY A 83 -22.70 -10.45 22.12
N LYS A 84 -22.69 -10.55 20.79
CA LYS A 84 -21.63 -11.20 20.03
C LYS A 84 -20.83 -10.18 19.23
N ASP A 85 -19.51 -10.25 19.33
CA ASP A 85 -18.59 -9.41 18.55
C ASP A 85 -18.34 -10.03 17.17
N TYR A 86 -18.40 -9.20 16.14
CA TYR A 86 -18.09 -9.54 14.76
C TYR A 86 -16.97 -8.67 14.22
N THR A 87 -16.01 -9.28 13.55
CA THR A 87 -14.93 -8.59 12.85
C THR A 87 -15.40 -8.05 11.48
N PRO A 88 -14.69 -7.07 10.88
CA PRO A 88 -14.98 -6.62 9.52
C PRO A 88 -14.97 -7.75 8.49
N GLN A 89 -14.05 -8.72 8.64
CA GLN A 89 -13.95 -9.89 7.78
C GLN A 89 -15.20 -10.77 7.86
N GLU A 90 -15.72 -11.02 9.07
CA GLU A 90 -16.94 -11.83 9.25
C GLU A 90 -18.17 -11.16 8.63
N ILE A 91 -18.33 -9.84 8.81
CA ILE A 91 -19.44 -9.08 8.20
C ILE A 91 -19.30 -9.06 6.67
N SER A 92 -18.09 -8.82 6.15
CA SER A 92 -17.82 -8.85 4.70
C SER A 92 -18.05 -10.24 4.10
N ALA A 93 -17.72 -11.31 4.84
CA ALA A 93 -18.01 -12.69 4.44
C ALA A 93 -19.51 -12.96 4.30
N MET A 94 -20.37 -12.32 5.11
CA MET A 94 -21.82 -12.45 4.97
C MET A 94 -22.31 -11.84 3.64
N ILE A 95 -21.72 -10.70 3.25
CA ILE A 95 -21.99 -10.08 1.93
C ILE A 95 -21.54 -11.02 0.80
N LEU A 96 -20.31 -11.52 0.88
CA LEU A 96 -19.75 -12.45 -0.11
C LEU A 96 -20.55 -13.75 -0.22
N LYS A 97 -21.04 -14.30 0.89
CA LYS A 97 -21.96 -15.47 0.88
C LYS A 97 -23.25 -15.21 0.12
N LYS A 98 -23.81 -13.99 0.27
CA LYS A 98 -25.01 -13.58 -0.50
C LYS A 98 -24.71 -13.52 -1.99
N LEU A 99 -23.62 -12.86 -2.39
CA LEU A 99 -23.21 -12.75 -3.80
C LEU A 99 -22.92 -14.13 -4.41
N LYS A 100 -22.23 -14.99 -3.66
CA LYS A 100 -21.99 -16.39 -4.04
C LYS A 100 -23.31 -17.13 -4.30
N LYS A 101 -24.27 -17.03 -3.39
CA LYS A 101 -25.58 -17.66 -3.51
C LYS A 101 -26.35 -17.15 -4.73
N ASP A 102 -26.30 -15.85 -5.01
CA ASP A 102 -26.92 -15.26 -6.20
C ASP A 102 -26.26 -15.79 -7.47
N ALA A 103 -24.92 -15.91 -7.48
CA ALA A 103 -24.17 -16.47 -8.59
C ALA A 103 -24.52 -17.96 -8.81
N GLU A 104 -24.58 -18.77 -7.76
CA GLU A 104 -24.98 -20.17 -7.83
C GLU A 104 -26.42 -20.33 -8.36
N SER A 105 -27.33 -19.45 -7.95
CA SER A 105 -28.71 -19.44 -8.44
C SER A 105 -28.81 -19.08 -9.94
N TYR A 106 -27.96 -18.13 -10.38
CA TYR A 106 -27.91 -17.71 -11.78
C TYR A 106 -27.30 -18.78 -12.68
N LEU A 107 -26.17 -19.36 -12.23
CA LEU A 107 -25.40 -20.34 -13.00
C LEU A 107 -26.01 -21.76 -12.97
N GLY A 108 -26.83 -22.08 -11.97
CA GLY A 108 -27.38 -23.42 -11.74
C GLY A 108 -26.33 -24.44 -11.28
N GLU A 109 -25.14 -23.99 -10.85
CA GLU A 109 -24.05 -24.85 -10.37
C GLU A 109 -23.34 -24.22 -9.16
N PRO A 110 -22.65 -25.02 -8.33
CA PRO A 110 -21.88 -24.49 -7.21
C PRO A 110 -20.72 -23.59 -7.67
N VAL A 111 -20.51 -22.50 -6.95
CA VAL A 111 -19.40 -21.55 -7.15
C VAL A 111 -18.42 -21.68 -6.00
N THR A 112 -17.18 -22.02 -6.31
CA THR A 112 -16.12 -22.25 -5.31
C THR A 112 -14.94 -21.30 -5.43
N GLU A 113 -14.82 -20.57 -6.54
CA GLU A 113 -13.67 -19.73 -6.83
C GLU A 113 -14.09 -18.32 -7.23
N ALA A 114 -13.30 -17.32 -6.80
CA ALA A 114 -13.57 -15.93 -7.10
C ALA A 114 -12.27 -15.10 -7.30
N VAL A 115 -12.40 -14.04 -8.09
CA VAL A 115 -11.52 -12.87 -8.09
C VAL A 115 -12.28 -11.77 -7.34
N ILE A 116 -11.64 -11.14 -6.35
CA ILE A 116 -12.27 -10.10 -5.52
C ILE A 116 -11.46 -8.80 -5.66
N THR A 117 -12.15 -7.67 -5.77
CA THR A 117 -11.49 -6.37 -5.93
C THR A 117 -11.28 -5.66 -4.60
N VAL A 118 -10.26 -4.83 -4.58
CA VAL A 118 -9.93 -3.93 -3.46
C VAL A 118 -9.52 -2.56 -4.01
N PRO A 119 -9.67 -1.48 -3.25
CA PRO A 119 -9.06 -0.20 -3.58
C PRO A 119 -7.56 -0.33 -3.82
N ALA A 120 -7.01 0.43 -4.77
CA ALA A 120 -5.58 0.36 -5.11
C ALA A 120 -4.69 0.67 -3.91
N TYR A 121 -5.16 1.52 -3.02
CA TYR A 121 -4.48 1.96 -1.81
C TYR A 121 -4.76 1.09 -0.57
N PHE A 122 -5.41 -0.05 -0.70
CA PHE A 122 -5.50 -0.98 0.43
C PHE A 122 -4.12 -1.44 0.86
N THR A 123 -3.87 -1.40 2.17
CA THR A 123 -2.67 -1.98 2.79
C THR A 123 -2.69 -3.50 2.68
N ASP A 124 -1.54 -4.14 2.90
CA ASP A 124 -1.43 -5.61 2.92
C ASP A 124 -2.40 -6.24 3.91
N ALA A 125 -2.59 -5.61 5.09
CA ALA A 125 -3.58 -6.05 6.09
C ALA A 125 -5.01 -6.04 5.55
N GLN A 126 -5.39 -4.98 4.84
CA GLN A 126 -6.72 -4.85 4.26
C GLN A 126 -6.93 -5.84 3.11
N ARG A 127 -5.89 -6.09 2.29
CA ARG A 127 -5.89 -7.10 1.23
C ARG A 127 -6.03 -8.50 1.80
N GLN A 128 -5.22 -8.83 2.82
CA GLN A 128 -5.31 -10.13 3.50
C GLN A 128 -6.68 -10.31 4.16
N ALA A 129 -7.18 -9.31 4.87
CA ALA A 129 -8.51 -9.35 5.48
C ALA A 129 -9.64 -9.55 4.45
N THR A 130 -9.50 -9.00 3.24
CA THR A 130 -10.45 -9.22 2.15
C THR A 130 -10.37 -10.66 1.63
N LYS A 131 -9.16 -11.22 1.51
CA LYS A 131 -8.94 -12.62 1.15
C LYS A 131 -9.54 -13.56 2.19
N ASP A 132 -9.29 -13.29 3.48
CA ASP A 132 -9.85 -14.05 4.60
C ASP A 132 -11.38 -14.02 4.59
N ALA A 133 -11.99 -12.86 4.31
CA ALA A 133 -13.45 -12.74 4.16
C ALA A 133 -13.99 -13.65 3.04
N GLY A 134 -13.26 -13.76 1.93
CA GLY A 134 -13.57 -14.69 0.84
C GLY A 134 -13.54 -16.15 1.29
N GLU A 135 -12.50 -16.54 2.02
CA GLU A 135 -12.33 -17.89 2.56
C GLU A 135 -13.42 -18.23 3.60
N ILE A 136 -13.75 -17.30 4.51
CA ILE A 136 -14.88 -17.43 5.46
C ILE A 136 -16.22 -17.58 4.72
N ALA A 137 -16.36 -16.95 3.54
CA ALA A 137 -17.53 -17.11 2.68
C ALA A 137 -17.57 -18.46 1.94
N GLY A 138 -16.52 -19.27 2.04
CA GLY A 138 -16.39 -20.55 1.34
C GLY A 138 -16.03 -20.38 -0.14
N LEU A 139 -15.21 -19.35 -0.44
CA LEU A 139 -14.65 -19.09 -1.76
C LEU A 139 -13.13 -19.26 -1.71
N THR A 140 -12.57 -19.95 -2.67
CA THR A 140 -11.12 -19.89 -2.93
C THR A 140 -10.83 -18.61 -3.70
N VAL A 141 -10.18 -17.65 -3.04
CA VAL A 141 -9.82 -16.38 -3.66
C VAL A 141 -8.60 -16.61 -4.55
N LYS A 142 -8.83 -16.67 -5.87
CA LYS A 142 -7.77 -16.93 -6.85
C LYS A 142 -6.86 -15.73 -7.05
N ARG A 143 -7.41 -14.53 -6.94
CA ARG A 143 -6.68 -13.27 -7.06
C ARG A 143 -7.42 -12.15 -6.35
N ILE A 144 -6.68 -11.27 -5.70
CA ILE A 144 -7.10 -9.93 -5.33
C ILE A 144 -6.60 -8.98 -6.43
N ILE A 145 -7.48 -8.10 -6.93
CA ILE A 145 -7.17 -7.15 -8.00
C ILE A 145 -7.60 -5.75 -7.57
N ASN A 146 -6.84 -4.73 -7.97
CA ASN A 146 -7.20 -3.35 -7.68
C ASN A 146 -8.42 -2.89 -8.50
N GLU A 147 -9.33 -2.15 -7.88
CA GLU A 147 -10.57 -1.63 -8.49
C GLU A 147 -10.29 -0.84 -9.78
N PRO A 148 -9.38 0.17 -9.81
CA PRO A 148 -9.09 0.90 -11.03
C PRO A 148 -8.45 0.03 -12.11
N THR A 149 -7.67 -0.97 -11.71
CA THR A 149 -7.06 -1.92 -12.63
C THR A 149 -8.11 -2.84 -13.26
N ALA A 150 -9.08 -3.31 -12.49
CA ALA A 150 -10.21 -4.08 -12.98
C ALA A 150 -11.05 -3.24 -13.97
N ALA A 151 -11.33 -1.98 -13.65
CA ALA A 151 -12.06 -1.08 -14.54
C ALA A 151 -11.32 -0.87 -15.87
N ALA A 152 -10.00 -0.66 -15.82
CA ALA A 152 -9.17 -0.52 -17.00
C ALA A 152 -9.13 -1.79 -17.85
N LEU A 153 -9.08 -2.97 -17.21
CA LEU A 153 -9.14 -4.26 -17.88
C LEU A 153 -10.45 -4.44 -18.66
N SER A 154 -11.59 -4.06 -18.05
CA SER A 154 -12.89 -4.11 -18.72
C SER A 154 -12.97 -3.15 -19.92
N TYR A 155 -12.37 -1.96 -19.81
CA TYR A 155 -12.31 -0.99 -20.90
C TYR A 155 -11.34 -1.43 -22.00
N GLY A 156 -10.19 -1.99 -21.61
CA GLY A 156 -9.07 -2.28 -22.51
C GLY A 156 -9.16 -3.58 -23.29
N LEU A 157 -10.17 -4.46 -23.01
CA LEU A 157 -10.23 -5.80 -23.58
C LEU A 157 -10.15 -5.84 -25.10
N ASP A 158 -10.74 -4.84 -25.79
CA ASP A 158 -10.79 -4.75 -27.24
C ASP A 158 -9.81 -3.73 -27.84
N LYS A 159 -8.93 -3.12 -27.03
CA LYS A 159 -8.03 -2.06 -27.49
C LYS A 159 -6.78 -2.64 -28.13
N LYS A 160 -6.48 -2.16 -29.34
CA LYS A 160 -5.30 -2.57 -30.13
C LYS A 160 -4.23 -1.49 -30.21
N LYS A 161 -4.54 -0.26 -29.79
CA LYS A 161 -3.59 0.85 -29.76
C LYS A 161 -3.18 1.10 -28.32
N GLU A 162 -1.94 1.47 -28.13
CA GLU A 162 -1.46 1.99 -26.85
C GLU A 162 -2.18 3.30 -26.52
N GLU A 163 -2.85 3.33 -25.37
CA GLU A 163 -3.57 4.48 -24.82
C GLU A 163 -3.13 4.68 -23.37
N LYS A 164 -2.84 5.93 -23.00
CA LYS A 164 -2.65 6.32 -21.59
C LYS A 164 -3.99 6.70 -21.00
N VAL A 165 -4.43 5.90 -20.05
CA VAL A 165 -5.77 5.98 -19.47
C VAL A 165 -5.64 6.41 -18.02
N LEU A 166 -6.45 7.39 -17.61
CA LEU A 166 -6.61 7.72 -16.20
C LEU A 166 -7.94 7.18 -15.71
N VAL A 167 -7.89 6.33 -14.70
CA VAL A 167 -9.07 5.86 -13.97
C VAL A 167 -9.28 6.76 -12.77
N PHE A 168 -10.44 7.43 -12.72
CA PHE A 168 -10.89 8.28 -11.63
C PHE A 168 -12.03 7.54 -10.92
N ASP A 169 -11.72 6.85 -9.82
CA ASP A 169 -12.68 6.04 -9.07
C ASP A 169 -13.08 6.75 -7.79
N LEU A 170 -14.30 7.30 -7.76
CA LEU A 170 -14.91 7.91 -6.58
C LEU A 170 -16.10 7.06 -6.13
N GLY A 171 -15.83 6.16 -5.21
CA GLY A 171 -16.80 5.24 -4.63
C GLY A 171 -17.65 5.85 -3.51
N GLY A 172 -18.20 4.98 -2.65
CA GLY A 172 -18.94 5.41 -1.45
C GLY A 172 -18.05 5.91 -0.32
N GLY A 173 -16.91 5.25 -0.09
CA GLY A 173 -16.00 5.57 1.02
C GLY A 173 -14.57 5.90 0.62
N THR A 174 -14.17 5.61 -0.63
CA THR A 174 -12.81 5.77 -1.14
C THR A 174 -12.79 6.55 -2.43
N PHE A 175 -11.66 7.21 -2.67
CA PHE A 175 -11.29 7.82 -3.93
C PHE A 175 -9.93 7.28 -4.37
N ASP A 176 -9.86 6.66 -5.54
CA ASP A 176 -8.63 6.19 -6.16
C ASP A 176 -8.45 6.82 -7.55
N VAL A 177 -7.21 7.11 -7.89
CA VAL A 177 -6.82 7.55 -9.22
C VAL A 177 -5.60 6.77 -9.67
N SER A 178 -5.68 6.15 -10.86
CA SER A 178 -4.56 5.42 -11.43
C SER A 178 -4.32 5.86 -12.87
N VAL A 179 -3.05 6.00 -13.22
CA VAL A 179 -2.60 6.19 -14.60
C VAL A 179 -2.11 4.85 -15.11
N LEU A 180 -2.65 4.42 -16.24
CA LEU A 180 -2.35 3.12 -16.83
C LEU A 180 -1.99 3.29 -18.30
N GLU A 181 -1.20 2.36 -18.82
CA GLU A 181 -0.98 2.16 -20.24
C GLU A 181 -1.68 0.87 -20.67
N ILE A 182 -2.51 0.98 -21.70
CA ILE A 182 -3.35 -0.11 -22.21
C ILE A 182 -3.06 -0.27 -23.70
N GLY A 183 -2.69 -1.47 -24.13
CA GLY A 183 -2.47 -1.76 -25.55
C GLY A 183 -2.04 -3.21 -25.77
N ASP A 184 -2.39 -3.77 -26.92
CA ASP A 184 -2.01 -5.14 -27.36
C ASP A 184 -2.23 -6.24 -26.30
N GLY A 185 -3.29 -6.13 -25.51
CA GLY A 185 -3.61 -7.09 -24.44
C GLY A 185 -2.85 -6.87 -23.14
N VAL A 186 -2.02 -5.85 -23.03
CA VAL A 186 -1.32 -5.48 -21.79
C VAL A 186 -2.06 -4.34 -21.11
N VAL A 187 -2.26 -4.47 -19.80
CA VAL A 187 -2.74 -3.40 -18.90
C VAL A 187 -1.67 -3.21 -17.83
N GLU A 188 -0.94 -2.13 -17.94
CA GLU A 188 0.15 -1.78 -17.02
C GLU A 188 -0.20 -0.54 -16.21
N VAL A 189 -0.15 -0.64 -14.89
CA VAL A 189 -0.29 0.50 -13.99
C VAL A 189 1.04 1.25 -13.93
N ILE A 190 1.04 2.52 -14.32
CA ILE A 190 2.22 3.39 -14.26
C ILE A 190 2.34 4.01 -12.87
N SER A 191 1.22 4.55 -12.38
CA SER A 191 1.16 5.19 -11.06
C SER A 191 -0.24 5.08 -10.46
N THR A 192 -0.31 5.20 -9.14
CA THR A 192 -1.58 5.24 -8.43
C THR A 192 -1.50 6.22 -7.26
N SER A 193 -2.59 6.92 -7.01
CA SER A 193 -2.77 7.81 -5.88
C SER A 193 -4.23 7.82 -5.44
N GLY A 194 -4.54 8.43 -4.32
CA GLY A 194 -5.95 8.42 -3.96
C GLY A 194 -6.27 8.85 -2.50
N ASN A 195 -7.50 8.59 -1.91
CA ASN A 195 -7.97 8.89 -0.53
C ASN A 195 -8.99 7.87 0.00
N ASN A 196 -8.67 7.02 1.02
CA ASN A 196 -9.55 5.96 1.59
C ASN A 196 -10.69 6.49 2.48
N HIS A 197 -10.73 7.80 2.75
CA HIS A 197 -11.74 8.46 3.56
C HIS A 197 -12.46 9.55 2.79
N LEU A 198 -12.44 9.51 1.46
CA LEU A 198 -13.14 10.45 0.58
C LEU A 198 -14.05 9.66 -0.35
N GLY A 199 -15.35 9.82 -0.21
CA GLY A 199 -16.33 9.14 -1.04
C GLY A 199 -17.72 9.68 -0.84
N GLY A 200 -18.71 9.03 -1.44
CA GLY A 200 -20.12 9.43 -1.41
C GLY A 200 -20.69 9.62 -0.02
N ASP A 201 -20.23 8.85 0.97
CA ASP A 201 -20.64 8.97 2.37
C ASP A 201 -20.29 10.35 2.96
N ASN A 202 -19.18 10.96 2.54
CA ASN A 202 -18.81 12.32 2.94
C ASN A 202 -19.75 13.36 2.33
N PHE A 203 -20.17 13.17 1.08
CA PHE A 203 -21.16 14.04 0.44
C PHE A 203 -22.52 13.92 1.14
N ASP A 204 -22.93 12.71 1.51
CA ASP A 204 -24.15 12.48 2.29
C ASP A 204 -24.06 13.14 3.65
N GLN A 205 -22.92 13.04 4.34
CA GLN A 205 -22.72 13.65 5.65
C GLN A 205 -22.88 15.17 5.60
N LYS A 206 -22.42 15.87 4.55
CA LYS A 206 -22.67 17.30 4.37
C LYS A 206 -24.15 17.65 4.31
N ILE A 207 -24.94 16.82 3.61
CA ILE A 207 -26.41 17.01 3.54
C ILE A 207 -27.05 16.72 4.89
N ILE A 208 -26.62 15.65 5.59
CA ILE A 208 -27.12 15.29 6.92
C ILE A 208 -26.89 16.42 7.90
N ASP A 209 -25.68 16.95 7.95
CA ASP A 209 -25.32 18.05 8.86
C ASP A 209 -26.14 19.33 8.55
N TRP A 210 -26.26 19.65 7.26
CA TRP A 210 -27.11 20.79 6.84
C TRP A 210 -28.56 20.59 7.27
N LEU A 211 -29.18 19.42 7.05
CA LEU A 211 -30.55 19.13 7.45
C LEU A 211 -30.74 19.20 8.96
N ALA A 212 -29.81 18.62 9.73
CA ALA A 212 -29.85 18.61 11.18
C ALA A 212 -29.73 20.05 11.76
N ASP A 213 -28.82 20.86 11.20
CA ASP A 213 -28.61 22.22 11.62
C ASP A 213 -29.81 23.13 11.29
N GLU A 214 -30.41 22.99 10.10
CA GLU A 214 -31.63 23.70 9.72
C GLU A 214 -32.80 23.33 10.64
N PHE A 215 -32.98 22.02 10.90
CA PHE A 215 -34.05 21.57 11.80
C PHE A 215 -33.83 22.07 13.23
N LYS A 216 -32.58 22.06 13.71
CA LYS A 216 -32.23 22.59 15.03
C LYS A 216 -32.48 24.09 15.16
N LYS A 217 -32.21 24.87 14.12
CA LYS A 217 -32.55 26.31 14.08
C LYS A 217 -34.05 26.58 14.21
N GLU A 218 -34.88 25.74 13.60
CA GLU A 218 -36.35 25.90 13.59
C GLU A 218 -37.02 25.38 14.85
N THR A 219 -36.53 24.26 15.39
CA THR A 219 -37.23 23.53 16.46
C THR A 219 -36.48 23.49 17.79
N GLY A 220 -35.18 23.81 17.80
CA GLY A 220 -34.29 23.62 18.95
C GLY A 220 -33.82 22.16 19.16
N ILE A 221 -34.31 21.21 18.37
CA ILE A 221 -34.01 19.77 18.51
C ILE A 221 -32.88 19.37 17.58
N ASP A 222 -31.84 18.71 18.09
CA ASP A 222 -30.76 18.14 17.29
C ASP A 222 -31.05 16.68 16.95
N LEU A 223 -31.38 16.42 15.69
CA LEU A 223 -31.73 15.09 15.19
C LEU A 223 -30.56 14.08 15.24
N ARG A 224 -29.31 14.56 15.37
CA ARG A 224 -28.12 13.69 15.48
C ARG A 224 -28.08 12.88 16.78
N ASN A 225 -28.88 13.26 17.78
CA ASN A 225 -28.99 12.55 19.06
C ASN A 225 -30.02 11.41 19.03
N ASP A 226 -30.76 11.23 17.96
CA ASP A 226 -31.77 10.18 17.78
C ASP A 226 -31.31 9.21 16.69
N LYS A 227 -31.03 7.95 17.06
CA LYS A 227 -30.54 6.92 16.14
C LYS A 227 -31.48 6.63 14.98
N MET A 228 -32.80 6.68 15.20
CA MET A 228 -33.77 6.46 14.14
C MET A 228 -33.86 7.68 13.21
N ALA A 229 -33.81 8.88 13.77
CA ALA A 229 -33.82 10.11 13.00
C ALA A 229 -32.56 10.23 12.13
N ILE A 230 -31.37 9.96 12.68
CA ILE A 230 -30.11 10.02 11.91
C ILE A 230 -30.09 9.00 10.78
N GLN A 231 -30.63 7.80 10.96
CA GLN A 231 -30.69 6.82 9.86
C GLN A 231 -31.64 7.29 8.74
N ARG A 232 -32.77 7.89 9.09
CA ARG A 232 -33.70 8.49 8.10
C ARG A 232 -33.08 9.68 7.38
N LEU A 233 -32.26 10.47 8.07
CA LEU A 233 -31.49 11.55 7.45
C LEU A 233 -30.46 11.00 6.45
N LYS A 234 -29.76 9.90 6.79
CA LYS A 234 -28.81 9.24 5.90
C LYS A 234 -29.47 8.78 4.60
N ASP A 235 -30.59 8.07 4.71
CA ASP A 235 -31.31 7.57 3.54
C ASP A 235 -31.82 8.73 2.66
N ALA A 236 -32.34 9.80 3.28
CA ALA A 236 -32.81 10.98 2.57
C ALA A 236 -31.68 11.78 1.92
N ALA A 237 -30.51 11.85 2.55
CA ALA A 237 -29.33 12.52 2.02
C ALA A 237 -28.79 11.77 0.78
N GLU A 238 -28.65 10.46 0.86
CA GLU A 238 -28.23 9.62 -0.28
C GLU A 238 -29.22 9.75 -1.45
N ASP A 239 -30.51 9.69 -1.19
CA ASP A 239 -31.56 9.89 -2.21
C ASP A 239 -31.49 11.28 -2.84
N ALA A 240 -31.32 12.33 -2.03
CA ALA A 240 -31.18 13.69 -2.50
C ALA A 240 -29.93 13.86 -3.38
N LYS A 241 -28.75 13.34 -2.93
CA LYS A 241 -27.51 13.32 -3.71
C LYS A 241 -27.73 12.67 -5.08
N LYS A 242 -28.34 11.48 -5.11
CA LYS A 242 -28.64 10.76 -6.37
C LYS A 242 -29.56 11.56 -7.28
N LYS A 243 -30.65 12.14 -6.76
CA LYS A 243 -31.58 12.97 -7.54
C LYS A 243 -30.91 14.23 -8.09
N LEU A 244 -30.08 14.90 -7.32
CA LEU A 244 -29.36 16.10 -7.75
C LEU A 244 -28.31 15.82 -8.84
N SER A 245 -27.94 14.56 -9.09
CA SER A 245 -27.11 14.20 -10.25
C SER A 245 -27.87 14.41 -11.59
N THR A 246 -29.19 14.34 -11.58
CA THR A 246 -30.03 14.48 -12.79
C THR A 246 -30.95 15.68 -12.77
N THR A 247 -31.40 16.13 -11.57
CA THR A 247 -32.30 17.28 -11.41
C THR A 247 -31.58 18.50 -10.84
N LEU A 248 -32.14 19.70 -11.03
CA LEU A 248 -31.56 20.94 -10.48
C LEU A 248 -31.97 21.18 -9.03
N GLU A 249 -33.01 20.50 -8.56
CA GLU A 249 -33.53 20.61 -7.19
C GLU A 249 -34.25 19.34 -6.78
N THR A 250 -34.34 19.10 -5.47
CA THR A 250 -35.10 18.02 -4.88
C THR A 250 -35.80 18.47 -3.60
N GLN A 251 -36.97 17.88 -3.32
CA GLN A 251 -37.69 18.08 -2.07
C GLN A 251 -37.34 16.92 -1.13
N ILE A 252 -36.89 17.23 0.07
CA ILE A 252 -36.64 16.27 1.15
C ILE A 252 -37.79 16.39 2.14
N SER A 253 -38.57 15.31 2.32
CA SER A 253 -39.72 15.26 3.22
C SER A 253 -39.62 14.05 4.12
N LEU A 254 -39.49 14.29 5.42
CA LEU A 254 -39.39 13.28 6.47
C LEU A 254 -40.49 13.53 7.52
N PRO A 255 -41.73 13.03 7.26
CA PRO A 255 -42.83 13.18 8.20
C PRO A 255 -42.55 12.40 9.49
N PHE A 256 -42.96 12.96 10.63
CA PHE A 256 -42.78 12.33 11.95
C PHE A 256 -41.31 11.94 12.23
N ILE A 257 -40.37 12.87 11.95
CA ILE A 257 -38.94 12.62 12.15
C ILE A 257 -38.59 12.53 13.63
N THR A 258 -39.24 13.28 14.47
CA THR A 258 -39.13 13.26 15.93
C THR A 258 -40.40 13.81 16.58
N MET A 259 -40.45 13.85 17.91
CA MET A 259 -41.57 14.32 18.70
C MET A 259 -41.06 15.10 19.91
N ASP A 260 -41.78 16.20 20.27
CA ASP A 260 -41.59 16.93 21.54
C ASP A 260 -42.92 17.08 22.30
N ALA A 261 -42.91 17.88 23.37
CA ALA A 261 -44.10 18.11 24.18
C ALA A 261 -45.26 18.78 23.40
N SER A 262 -45.00 19.44 22.28
CA SER A 262 -45.98 20.04 21.41
C SER A 262 -46.53 19.09 20.32
N GLY A 263 -46.01 17.86 20.25
CA GLY A 263 -46.43 16.86 19.30
C GLY A 263 -45.36 16.48 18.27
N PRO A 264 -45.78 15.72 17.22
CA PRO A 264 -44.87 15.27 16.21
C PRO A 264 -44.28 16.41 15.38
N LYS A 265 -43.01 16.27 15.00
CA LYS A 265 -42.28 17.20 14.14
C LYS A 265 -41.98 16.57 12.79
N HIS A 266 -41.99 17.40 11.76
CA HIS A 266 -41.74 17.01 10.39
C HIS A 266 -40.57 17.83 9.86
N LEU A 267 -39.74 17.19 9.03
CA LEU A 267 -38.67 17.90 8.30
C LEU A 267 -39.08 18.01 6.84
N GLU A 268 -39.21 19.24 6.34
CA GLU A 268 -39.43 19.51 4.92
C GLU A 268 -38.43 20.56 4.46
N LYS A 269 -37.56 20.18 3.53
CA LYS A 269 -36.54 21.09 2.99
C LYS A 269 -36.40 20.88 1.50
N LYS A 270 -36.11 21.95 0.80
CA LYS A 270 -35.77 21.96 -0.62
C LYS A 270 -34.26 22.17 -0.73
N LEU A 271 -33.59 21.25 -1.43
CA LEU A 271 -32.16 21.35 -1.71
C LEU A 271 -31.97 21.53 -3.22
N THR A 272 -31.26 22.60 -3.61
CA THR A 272 -30.89 22.84 -5.01
C THR A 272 -29.50 22.27 -5.27
N ARG A 273 -29.20 21.91 -6.54
CA ARG A 273 -27.85 21.46 -6.96
C ARG A 273 -26.80 22.51 -6.61
N ALA A 274 -27.06 23.80 -6.86
CA ALA A 274 -26.11 24.87 -6.54
C ALA A 274 -25.78 24.94 -5.03
N ALA A 275 -26.78 24.72 -4.15
CA ALA A 275 -26.55 24.66 -2.72
C ALA A 275 -25.76 23.38 -2.32
N PHE A 276 -26.05 22.26 -2.95
CA PHE A 276 -25.31 21.01 -2.76
C PHE A 276 -23.84 21.15 -3.21
N ASP A 277 -23.60 21.76 -4.39
CA ASP A 277 -22.25 21.99 -4.92
C ASP A 277 -21.43 22.89 -3.96
N GLU A 278 -22.05 23.92 -3.37
CA GLU A 278 -21.37 24.77 -2.37
C GLU A 278 -21.08 24.03 -1.06
N LEU A 279 -22.03 23.20 -0.57
CA LEU A 279 -21.84 22.37 0.63
C LEU A 279 -20.70 21.35 0.48
N THR A 280 -20.46 20.88 -0.74
CA THR A 280 -19.53 19.78 -1.02
C THR A 280 -18.27 20.19 -1.78
N LYS A 281 -18.07 21.50 -1.96
CA LYS A 281 -16.96 22.07 -2.72
C LYS A 281 -15.58 21.60 -2.22
N ASP A 282 -15.41 21.56 -0.90
CA ASP A 282 -14.19 21.08 -0.25
C ASP A 282 -13.88 19.60 -0.57
N LEU A 283 -14.92 18.77 -0.73
CA LEU A 283 -14.76 17.36 -1.08
C LEU A 283 -14.29 17.19 -2.54
N VAL A 284 -14.84 18.00 -3.47
CA VAL A 284 -14.38 18.02 -4.86
C VAL A 284 -12.93 18.55 -4.94
N GLU A 285 -12.61 19.62 -4.18
CA GLU A 285 -11.23 20.14 -4.11
C GLU A 285 -10.25 19.08 -3.58
N ALA A 286 -10.67 18.25 -2.61
CA ALA A 286 -9.84 17.20 -2.03
C ALA A 286 -9.41 16.11 -3.05
N THR A 287 -10.15 15.95 -4.16
CA THR A 287 -9.76 15.01 -5.23
C THR A 287 -8.58 15.50 -6.06
N LYS A 288 -8.29 16.81 -6.07
CA LYS A 288 -7.28 17.43 -6.95
C LYS A 288 -5.86 17.03 -6.59
N GLY A 289 -5.55 16.92 -5.31
CA GLY A 289 -4.22 16.52 -4.84
C GLY A 289 -3.79 15.16 -5.39
N PRO A 290 -4.55 14.09 -5.11
CA PRO A 290 -4.25 12.76 -5.63
C PRO A 290 -4.14 12.68 -7.16
N VAL A 291 -4.99 13.41 -7.92
CA VAL A 291 -4.90 13.43 -9.39
C VAL A 291 -3.58 14.03 -9.86
N LYS A 292 -3.16 15.17 -9.28
CA LYS A 292 -1.88 15.78 -9.62
C LYS A 292 -0.71 14.85 -9.28
N GLN A 293 -0.74 14.24 -8.11
CA GLN A 293 0.29 13.31 -7.67
C GLN A 293 0.42 12.11 -8.61
N ALA A 294 -0.69 11.50 -9.03
CA ALA A 294 -0.65 10.38 -9.96
C ALA A 294 -0.05 10.78 -11.32
N LEU A 295 -0.34 11.98 -11.81
CA LEU A 295 0.26 12.52 -13.05
C LEU A 295 1.75 12.81 -12.89
N GLU A 296 2.17 13.41 -11.79
CA GLU A 296 3.56 13.68 -11.45
C GLU A 296 4.37 12.39 -11.36
N ASP A 297 3.86 11.38 -10.62
CA ASP A 297 4.49 10.06 -10.50
C ASP A 297 4.59 9.33 -11.84
N ALA A 298 3.66 9.57 -12.77
CA ALA A 298 3.68 9.05 -14.12
C ALA A 298 4.56 9.87 -15.09
N ASN A 299 5.10 11.01 -14.66
CA ASN A 299 5.79 11.99 -15.49
C ASN A 299 4.93 12.46 -16.68
N LEU A 300 3.65 12.73 -16.44
CA LEU A 300 2.68 13.16 -17.44
C LEU A 300 2.04 14.49 -17.09
N ASP A 301 1.81 15.30 -18.11
CA ASP A 301 0.90 16.43 -18.04
C ASP A 301 -0.56 15.96 -18.26
N PRO A 302 -1.59 16.73 -17.83
CA PRO A 302 -2.99 16.38 -18.11
C PRO A 302 -3.30 16.13 -19.59
N SER A 303 -2.59 16.81 -20.51
CA SER A 303 -2.73 16.61 -21.97
C SER A 303 -2.18 15.28 -22.47
N GLY A 304 -1.30 14.63 -21.71
CA GLY A 304 -0.72 13.33 -22.03
C GLY A 304 -1.63 12.14 -21.75
N ILE A 305 -2.78 12.36 -21.12
CA ILE A 305 -3.80 11.31 -20.91
C ILE A 305 -4.69 11.24 -22.14
N ASP A 306 -4.84 10.07 -22.72
CA ASP A 306 -5.69 9.85 -23.91
C ASP A 306 -7.15 9.72 -23.51
N GLU A 307 -7.47 8.98 -22.48
CA GLU A 307 -8.83 8.69 -22.03
C GLU A 307 -8.97 8.79 -20.52
N ILE A 308 -10.14 9.21 -20.03
CA ILE A 308 -10.44 9.31 -18.61
C ILE A 308 -11.68 8.47 -18.32
N LEU A 309 -11.52 7.45 -17.49
CA LEU A 309 -12.61 6.54 -17.09
C LEU A 309 -13.17 6.99 -15.74
N LEU A 310 -14.45 7.25 -15.67
CA LEU A 310 -15.15 7.54 -14.42
C LEU A 310 -15.73 6.26 -13.84
N VAL A 311 -15.27 5.92 -12.64
CA VAL A 311 -15.63 4.72 -11.88
C VAL A 311 -16.20 5.14 -10.52
N GLY A 312 -17.08 4.29 -9.96
CA GLY A 312 -17.76 4.59 -8.70
C GLY A 312 -18.96 5.52 -8.84
N GLY A 313 -20.01 5.24 -8.08
CA GLY A 313 -21.30 5.93 -8.19
C GLY A 313 -21.24 7.43 -7.94
N SER A 314 -20.26 7.90 -7.14
CA SER A 314 -20.10 9.32 -6.81
C SER A 314 -19.52 10.16 -7.96
N THR A 315 -18.95 9.54 -8.98
CA THR A 315 -18.55 10.23 -10.22
C THR A 315 -19.75 10.71 -11.06
N ARG A 316 -20.96 10.32 -10.69
CA ARG A 316 -22.20 10.84 -11.30
C ARG A 316 -22.53 12.27 -10.86
N ILE A 317 -21.89 12.79 -9.80
CA ILE A 317 -22.05 14.14 -9.29
C ILE A 317 -21.56 15.15 -10.36
N PRO A 318 -22.43 16.08 -10.84
CA PRO A 318 -22.06 16.99 -11.91
C PRO A 318 -20.82 17.85 -11.62
N ALA A 319 -20.67 18.34 -10.39
CA ALA A 319 -19.50 19.13 -9.99
C ALA A 319 -18.17 18.36 -10.13
N VAL A 320 -18.19 17.04 -9.86
CA VAL A 320 -17.02 16.16 -10.06
C VAL A 320 -16.70 16.04 -11.55
N GLN A 321 -17.70 15.76 -12.39
CA GLN A 321 -17.53 15.64 -13.84
C GLN A 321 -17.01 16.92 -14.48
N GLU A 322 -17.55 18.06 -14.08
CA GLU A 322 -17.15 19.38 -14.59
C GLU A 322 -15.70 19.71 -14.19
N TRP A 323 -15.31 19.37 -12.95
CA TRP A 323 -13.95 19.52 -12.51
C TRP A 323 -12.98 18.68 -13.36
N VAL A 324 -13.27 17.38 -13.53
CA VAL A 324 -12.44 16.48 -14.36
C VAL A 324 -12.32 17.01 -15.78
N LYS A 325 -13.45 17.37 -16.41
CA LYS A 325 -13.47 17.95 -17.74
C LYS A 325 -12.62 19.22 -17.85
N SER A 326 -12.76 20.14 -16.90
CA SER A 326 -12.02 21.41 -16.92
C SER A 326 -10.52 21.22 -16.70
N PHE A 327 -10.13 20.25 -15.86
CA PHE A 327 -8.73 19.97 -15.55
C PHE A 327 -7.99 19.30 -16.71
N PHE A 328 -8.61 18.34 -17.37
CA PHE A 328 -8.00 17.63 -18.50
C PHE A 328 -8.28 18.25 -19.87
N GLY A 329 -9.21 19.20 -19.96
CA GLY A 329 -9.60 19.83 -21.22
C GLY A 329 -10.36 18.92 -22.19
N LYS A 330 -10.84 17.75 -21.73
CA LYS A 330 -11.57 16.75 -22.52
C LYS A 330 -12.72 16.12 -21.72
N GLU A 331 -13.74 15.62 -22.44
CA GLU A 331 -14.86 14.90 -21.80
C GLU A 331 -14.39 13.57 -21.24
N PRO A 332 -14.72 13.22 -19.99
CA PRO A 332 -14.46 11.88 -19.50
C PRO A 332 -15.38 10.86 -20.18
N ASN A 333 -14.89 9.62 -20.30
CA ASN A 333 -15.62 8.51 -20.88
C ASN A 333 -16.82 8.11 -20.00
N LYS A 334 -18.00 8.08 -20.60
CA LYS A 334 -19.27 7.72 -19.96
C LYS A 334 -19.91 6.46 -20.57
N SER A 335 -19.18 5.74 -21.44
CA SER A 335 -19.69 4.56 -22.10
C SER A 335 -19.76 3.33 -21.20
N ILE A 336 -18.95 3.32 -20.13
CA ILE A 336 -18.93 2.26 -19.12
C ILE A 336 -19.92 2.57 -17.98
N ASN A 337 -20.53 1.54 -17.42
CA ASN A 337 -21.33 1.71 -16.21
C ASN A 337 -20.41 1.75 -14.97
N PRO A 338 -20.32 2.89 -14.27
CA PRO A 338 -19.39 3.04 -13.17
C PRO A 338 -19.67 2.14 -11.94
N ASP A 339 -20.88 1.56 -11.87
CA ASP A 339 -21.28 0.68 -10.77
C ASP A 339 -21.01 -0.82 -11.10
N GLU A 340 -20.65 -1.15 -12.33
CA GLU A 340 -20.53 -2.54 -12.82
C GLU A 340 -19.14 -2.85 -13.40
N VAL A 341 -18.42 -1.84 -13.88
CA VAL A 341 -17.18 -2.00 -14.64
C VAL A 341 -16.10 -2.73 -13.85
N VAL A 342 -16.05 -2.53 -12.54
CA VAL A 342 -15.08 -3.17 -11.64
C VAL A 342 -15.35 -4.67 -11.53
N ALA A 343 -16.60 -5.07 -11.32
CA ALA A 343 -16.99 -6.49 -11.29
C ALA A 343 -16.75 -7.16 -12.64
N ALA A 344 -17.04 -6.46 -13.76
CA ALA A 344 -16.76 -6.93 -15.11
C ALA A 344 -15.27 -7.22 -15.31
N GLY A 345 -14.38 -6.30 -14.90
CA GLY A 345 -12.93 -6.51 -14.97
C GLY A 345 -12.44 -7.66 -14.10
N ALA A 346 -13.01 -7.82 -12.91
CA ALA A 346 -12.73 -8.97 -12.05
C ALA A 346 -13.15 -10.31 -12.70
N ALA A 347 -14.29 -10.33 -13.40
CA ALA A 347 -14.74 -11.51 -14.13
C ALA A 347 -13.82 -11.82 -15.34
N ILE A 348 -13.37 -10.79 -16.08
CA ILE A 348 -12.37 -10.94 -17.15
C ILE A 348 -11.09 -11.56 -16.61
N GLN A 349 -10.59 -11.08 -15.45
CA GLN A 349 -9.43 -11.68 -14.79
C GLN A 349 -9.68 -13.14 -14.40
N GLY A 350 -10.88 -13.48 -13.96
CA GLY A 350 -11.31 -14.87 -13.74
C GLY A 350 -11.22 -15.70 -15.02
N GLY A 351 -11.67 -15.16 -16.16
CA GLY A 351 -11.57 -15.78 -17.47
C GLY A 351 -10.13 -15.98 -17.94
N VAL A 352 -9.23 -15.03 -17.65
CA VAL A 352 -7.78 -15.17 -17.90
C VAL A 352 -7.20 -16.33 -17.10
N LEU A 353 -7.55 -16.43 -15.81
CA LEU A 353 -7.09 -17.53 -14.95
C LEU A 353 -7.61 -18.91 -15.36
N MET A 354 -8.77 -18.96 -16.00
CA MET A 354 -9.32 -20.21 -16.56
C MET A 354 -8.80 -20.52 -17.98
N GLY A 355 -8.16 -19.56 -18.65
CA GLY A 355 -7.72 -19.68 -20.03
C GLY A 355 -8.81 -19.42 -21.07
N ASP A 356 -9.98 -18.92 -20.65
CA ASP A 356 -11.09 -18.53 -21.53
C ASP A 356 -10.80 -17.21 -22.27
N VAL A 357 -10.06 -16.32 -21.61
CA VAL A 357 -9.54 -15.08 -22.17
C VAL A 357 -8.02 -15.24 -22.36
N LYS A 358 -7.55 -15.06 -23.58
CA LYS A 358 -6.13 -15.21 -23.95
C LYS A 358 -5.53 -13.84 -24.23
N ASP A 359 -4.22 -13.78 -24.12
CA ASP A 359 -3.41 -12.63 -24.51
C ASP A 359 -3.71 -11.34 -23.70
N VAL A 360 -4.06 -11.50 -22.42
CA VAL A 360 -4.22 -10.38 -21.48
C VAL A 360 -3.23 -10.55 -20.32
N LEU A 361 -2.37 -9.56 -20.16
CA LEU A 361 -1.40 -9.45 -19.07
C LEU A 361 -1.72 -8.23 -18.21
N LEU A 362 -1.81 -8.43 -16.91
CA LEU A 362 -2.05 -7.40 -15.93
C LEU A 362 -0.80 -7.19 -15.09
N LEU A 363 -0.28 -5.98 -15.09
CA LEU A 363 0.86 -5.53 -14.27
C LEU A 363 0.40 -4.41 -13.35
N ASP A 364 0.49 -4.63 -12.05
CA ASP A 364 0.15 -3.66 -11.00
C ASP A 364 1.42 -3.14 -10.33
N VAL A 365 1.33 -2.11 -9.47
CA VAL A 365 2.48 -1.49 -8.82
C VAL A 365 2.29 -1.31 -7.31
N THR A 366 3.42 -1.24 -6.59
CA THR A 366 3.42 -0.91 -5.17
C THR A 366 3.14 0.57 -4.94
N PRO A 367 2.29 0.95 -3.97
CA PRO A 367 1.96 2.36 -3.71
C PRO A 367 3.06 3.14 -2.97
N LEU A 368 3.89 2.45 -2.18
CA LEU A 368 4.98 3.00 -1.37
C LEU A 368 6.20 2.08 -1.41
N SER A 369 7.38 2.67 -1.11
CA SER A 369 8.62 1.91 -0.94
C SER A 369 8.56 1.02 0.29
N LEU A 370 9.19 -0.16 0.17
CA LEU A 370 9.31 -1.17 1.22
C LEU A 370 10.79 -1.41 1.52
N GLY A 371 11.11 -1.61 2.79
CA GLY A 371 12.48 -1.84 3.23
C GLY A 371 12.57 -2.15 4.71
N ILE A 372 13.77 -2.02 5.25
CA ILE A 372 14.06 -2.31 6.66
C ILE A 372 14.79 -1.16 7.35
N GLU A 373 14.71 -1.14 8.67
CA GLU A 373 15.60 -0.31 9.50
C GLU A 373 17.01 -0.91 9.50
N THR A 374 18.01 -0.06 9.27
CA THR A 374 19.42 -0.42 9.32
C THR A 374 20.16 0.42 10.36
N MET A 375 21.45 0.12 10.57
CA MET A 375 22.27 0.76 11.59
C MET A 375 22.22 2.30 11.51
N GLY A 376 21.97 2.94 12.64
CA GLY A 376 21.79 4.39 12.74
C GLY A 376 20.36 4.87 12.56
N GLY A 377 19.37 3.96 12.55
CA GLY A 377 17.95 4.31 12.38
C GLY A 377 17.61 4.77 10.96
N VAL A 378 18.35 4.26 9.97
CA VAL A 378 18.12 4.58 8.54
C VAL A 378 17.13 3.61 7.93
N PHE A 379 16.18 4.12 7.15
CA PHE A 379 15.33 3.32 6.28
C PHE A 379 16.07 2.98 4.99
N THR A 380 16.38 1.70 4.83
CA THR A 380 17.00 1.16 3.61
C THR A 380 15.91 0.53 2.73
N LYS A 381 15.64 1.16 1.59
CA LYS A 381 14.67 0.69 0.61
C LYS A 381 15.21 -0.55 -0.11
N ILE A 382 14.36 -1.58 -0.25
CA ILE A 382 14.63 -2.80 -1.02
C ILE A 382 13.72 -2.84 -2.25
N ILE A 383 12.47 -2.40 -2.12
CA ILE A 383 11.53 -2.22 -3.21
C ILE A 383 11.10 -0.76 -3.22
N ASP A 384 11.29 -0.08 -4.36
CA ASP A 384 10.85 1.30 -4.54
C ASP A 384 9.35 1.39 -4.82
N ARG A 385 8.72 2.53 -4.50
CA ARG A 385 7.34 2.83 -4.90
C ARG A 385 7.18 2.69 -6.41
N ASN A 386 5.98 2.38 -6.86
CA ASN A 386 5.65 2.16 -8.28
C ASN A 386 6.47 1.03 -8.93
N THR A 387 6.99 0.08 -8.15
CA THR A 387 7.59 -1.15 -8.69
C THR A 387 6.48 -2.11 -9.08
N THR A 388 6.54 -2.63 -10.32
CA THR A 388 5.58 -3.62 -10.85
C THR A 388 5.57 -4.89 -10.02
N VAL A 389 4.37 -5.42 -9.71
CA VAL A 389 4.16 -6.66 -8.98
C VAL A 389 3.53 -7.73 -9.88
N PRO A 390 3.82 -9.03 -9.66
CA PRO A 390 4.62 -9.59 -8.56
C PRO A 390 6.11 -9.30 -8.70
N VAL A 391 6.79 -9.12 -7.55
CA VAL A 391 8.22 -8.81 -7.53
C VAL A 391 8.91 -9.45 -6.33
N LYS A 392 10.12 -9.93 -6.55
CA LYS A 392 11.00 -10.45 -5.51
C LYS A 392 12.35 -9.76 -5.59
N LYS A 393 12.76 -9.09 -4.50
CA LYS A 393 14.07 -8.44 -4.37
C LYS A 393 14.73 -8.80 -3.07
N SER A 394 16.03 -9.00 -3.11
CA SER A 394 16.87 -9.35 -1.95
C SER A 394 18.03 -8.39 -1.83
N GLN A 395 18.46 -8.16 -0.58
CA GLN A 395 19.69 -7.43 -0.28
C GLN A 395 20.40 -8.10 0.89
N VAL A 396 21.74 -8.16 0.83
CA VAL A 396 22.56 -8.75 1.89
C VAL A 396 22.98 -7.66 2.87
N PHE A 397 22.74 -7.92 4.14
CA PHE A 397 23.12 -7.12 5.29
C PHE A 397 24.09 -7.90 6.20
N SER A 398 24.56 -7.26 7.27
CA SER A 398 25.43 -7.91 8.23
C SER A 398 25.11 -7.48 9.67
N THR A 399 25.82 -8.11 10.65
CA THR A 399 25.67 -7.76 12.07
C THR A 399 26.32 -6.43 12.41
N ALA A 400 25.72 -5.69 13.34
CA ALA A 400 26.19 -4.40 13.81
C ALA A 400 27.19 -4.50 14.98
N ALA A 401 27.25 -5.66 15.66
CA ALA A 401 28.13 -5.92 16.80
C ALA A 401 28.86 -7.25 16.69
N ASP A 402 30.01 -7.37 17.37
CA ASP A 402 30.75 -8.64 17.47
C ASP A 402 29.95 -9.70 18.23
N ASN A 403 30.00 -10.95 17.75
CA ASN A 403 29.34 -12.09 18.38
C ASN A 403 27.82 -11.90 18.60
N GLN A 404 27.16 -11.14 17.73
CA GLN A 404 25.71 -10.89 17.79
C GLN A 404 24.95 -12.18 17.46
N PRO A 405 24.17 -12.74 18.42
CA PRO A 405 23.54 -14.06 18.24
C PRO A 405 22.24 -14.01 17.44
N ALA A 406 21.67 -12.80 17.26
CA ALA A 406 20.42 -12.57 16.54
C ALA A 406 20.39 -11.18 15.90
N VAL A 407 19.63 -11.04 14.82
CA VAL A 407 19.29 -9.74 14.22
C VAL A 407 17.78 -9.54 14.24
N SER A 408 17.34 -8.35 14.64
CA SER A 408 15.94 -7.94 14.51
C SER A 408 15.74 -7.28 13.16
N ILE A 409 14.75 -7.74 12.41
CA ILE A 409 14.34 -7.20 11.12
C ILE A 409 13.08 -6.39 11.34
N VAL A 410 13.21 -5.06 11.35
CA VAL A 410 12.09 -4.11 11.43
C VAL A 410 11.68 -3.76 10.01
N VAL A 411 10.51 -4.24 9.60
CA VAL A 411 9.96 -4.04 8.25
C VAL A 411 9.18 -2.75 8.22
N LEU A 412 9.51 -1.89 7.25
CA LEU A 412 8.99 -0.53 7.14
C LEU A 412 8.43 -0.25 5.73
N GLN A 413 7.45 0.64 5.69
CA GLN A 413 6.86 1.17 4.47
C GLN A 413 6.86 2.70 4.52
N GLY A 414 7.28 3.36 3.44
CA GLY A 414 7.29 4.82 3.36
C GLY A 414 8.40 5.39 2.52
N GLU A 415 8.63 6.71 2.61
CA GLU A 415 9.58 7.43 1.76
C GLU A 415 10.66 8.19 2.55
N ARG A 416 10.55 8.30 3.89
CA ARG A 416 11.48 9.05 4.73
C ARG A 416 12.79 8.32 4.95
N ALA A 417 13.89 9.05 5.08
CA ALA A 417 15.21 8.46 5.34
C ALA A 417 15.35 7.89 6.76
N ARG A 418 14.69 8.51 7.76
CA ARG A 418 14.68 8.00 9.13
C ARG A 418 13.69 6.86 9.25
N ALA A 419 14.11 5.75 9.81
CA ALA A 419 13.26 4.59 10.04
C ALA A 419 12.00 4.93 10.88
N ALA A 420 12.17 5.72 11.95
CA ALA A 420 11.09 6.12 12.84
C ALA A 420 10.01 7.00 12.20
N ASP A 421 10.29 7.64 11.06
CA ASP A 421 9.37 8.49 10.33
C ASP A 421 8.56 7.71 9.27
N ASN A 422 8.81 6.40 9.16
CA ASN A 422 8.11 5.49 8.26
C ASN A 422 7.17 4.57 9.03
N HIS A 423 6.25 3.95 8.29
CA HIS A 423 5.29 3.05 8.88
C HIS A 423 5.90 1.67 9.15
N LYS A 424 5.81 1.20 10.40
CA LYS A 424 6.26 -0.14 10.77
C LYS A 424 5.21 -1.18 10.41
N LEU A 425 5.53 -2.05 9.45
CA LEU A 425 4.68 -3.17 9.03
C LEU A 425 4.79 -4.38 9.95
N GLY A 426 5.96 -4.59 10.55
CA GLY A 426 6.19 -5.72 11.43
C GLY A 426 7.63 -5.78 11.89
N GLU A 427 7.90 -6.74 12.79
CA GLU A 427 9.24 -7.03 13.29
C GLU A 427 9.37 -8.53 13.57
N PHE A 428 10.49 -9.10 13.20
CA PHE A 428 10.82 -10.48 13.52
C PHE A 428 12.34 -10.67 13.70
N ASN A 429 12.73 -11.74 14.38
CA ASN A 429 14.13 -12.01 14.66
C ASN A 429 14.64 -13.20 13.85
N LEU A 430 15.84 -13.07 13.31
CA LEU A 430 16.66 -14.20 12.88
C LEU A 430 17.62 -14.53 14.01
N ASN A 431 17.43 -15.69 14.65
CA ASN A 431 18.19 -16.15 15.80
C ASN A 431 19.29 -17.16 15.42
N ASP A 432 20.14 -17.49 16.40
CA ASP A 432 21.18 -18.52 16.28
C ASP A 432 22.22 -18.22 15.18
N ILE A 433 22.59 -16.97 15.04
CA ILE A 433 23.72 -16.56 14.21
C ILE A 433 25.00 -17.00 14.92
N PRO A 434 25.91 -17.71 14.25
CA PRO A 434 27.18 -18.13 14.86
C PRO A 434 28.02 -16.92 15.31
N PRO A 435 28.72 -17.03 16.44
CA PRO A 435 29.64 -15.99 16.89
C PRO A 435 30.68 -15.66 15.81
N ALA A 436 30.71 -14.39 15.38
CA ALA A 436 31.64 -13.87 14.40
C ALA A 436 31.87 -12.37 14.64
N PRO A 437 32.96 -11.80 14.15
CA PRO A 437 33.15 -10.36 14.15
C PRO A 437 32.02 -9.66 13.38
N ARG A 438 31.68 -8.44 13.80
CA ARG A 438 30.69 -7.61 13.08
C ARG A 438 31.06 -7.47 11.61
N GLY A 439 30.07 -7.43 10.75
CA GLY A 439 30.27 -7.31 9.30
C GLY A 439 30.63 -8.62 8.58
N VAL A 440 30.90 -9.73 9.30
CA VAL A 440 31.24 -11.03 8.71
C VAL A 440 29.99 -11.86 8.37
N PRO A 441 28.99 -12.00 9.26
CA PRO A 441 27.78 -12.73 8.92
C PRO A 441 27.05 -12.06 7.74
N GLN A 442 26.54 -12.87 6.80
CA GLN A 442 25.80 -12.40 5.64
C GLN A 442 24.32 -12.77 5.79
N ILE A 443 23.51 -11.76 6.04
CA ILE A 443 22.06 -11.91 6.26
C ILE A 443 21.34 -11.39 5.02
N GLU A 444 20.82 -12.29 4.21
CA GLU A 444 20.00 -11.95 3.05
C GLU A 444 18.57 -11.65 3.52
N VAL A 445 18.10 -10.44 3.29
CA VAL A 445 16.70 -10.05 3.52
C VAL A 445 16.00 -9.98 2.17
N THR A 446 14.94 -10.76 2.04
CA THR A 446 14.15 -10.88 0.81
C THR A 446 12.75 -10.35 1.04
N PHE A 447 12.31 -9.45 0.16
CA PHE A 447 10.92 -9.04 0.01
C PHE A 447 10.32 -9.73 -1.20
N ASP A 448 9.22 -10.42 -1.02
CA ASP A 448 8.48 -11.16 -2.04
C ASP A 448 7.02 -10.68 -2.02
N ILE A 449 6.62 -9.93 -3.04
CA ILE A 449 5.25 -9.42 -3.20
C ILE A 449 4.57 -10.30 -4.23
N ASP A 450 3.51 -10.96 -3.81
CA ASP A 450 2.73 -11.84 -4.70
C ASP A 450 1.85 -11.05 -5.68
N ALA A 451 1.17 -11.76 -6.57
CA ALA A 451 0.25 -11.15 -7.54
C ALA A 451 -0.99 -10.49 -6.88
N ASN A 452 -1.24 -10.73 -5.59
CA ASN A 452 -2.32 -10.09 -4.82
C ASN A 452 -1.85 -8.82 -4.12
N GLY A 453 -0.55 -8.49 -4.22
CA GLY A 453 0.08 -7.39 -3.50
C GLY A 453 0.38 -7.73 -2.02
N ILE A 454 0.35 -9.00 -1.63
CA ILE A 454 0.65 -9.43 -0.26
C ILE A 454 2.17 -9.57 -0.11
N VAL A 455 2.72 -8.93 0.94
CA VAL A 455 4.16 -8.88 1.20
C VAL A 455 4.59 -9.99 2.13
N HIS A 456 5.56 -10.78 1.67
CA HIS A 456 6.28 -11.77 2.47
C HIS A 456 7.72 -11.30 2.65
N VAL A 457 8.21 -11.29 3.88
CA VAL A 457 9.60 -10.90 4.18
C VAL A 457 10.30 -12.06 4.84
N SER A 458 11.45 -12.45 4.29
CA SER A 458 12.32 -13.46 4.91
C SER A 458 13.71 -12.90 5.19
N ALA A 459 14.35 -13.43 6.22
CA ALA A 459 15.74 -13.18 6.54
C ALA A 459 16.47 -14.53 6.64
N LYS A 460 17.60 -14.66 5.94
CA LYS A 460 18.38 -15.88 5.85
C LYS A 460 19.86 -15.62 6.13
N ASP A 461 20.42 -16.35 7.07
CA ASP A 461 21.87 -16.40 7.25
C ASP A 461 22.48 -17.29 6.16
N LEU A 462 23.24 -16.70 5.26
CA LEU A 462 23.86 -17.41 4.13
C LEU A 462 24.96 -18.39 4.58
N GLY A 463 25.56 -18.18 5.75
CA GLY A 463 26.58 -19.06 6.31
C GLY A 463 26.01 -20.36 6.86
N THR A 464 24.87 -20.31 7.56
CA THR A 464 24.22 -21.47 8.19
C THR A 464 23.05 -22.02 7.41
N GLY A 465 22.49 -21.23 6.50
CA GLY A 465 21.26 -21.55 5.79
C GLY A 465 19.99 -21.40 6.64
N LYS A 466 20.09 -20.94 7.89
CA LYS A 466 18.92 -20.66 8.73
C LYS A 466 18.12 -19.51 8.17
N GLU A 467 16.81 -19.67 8.14
CA GLU A 467 15.87 -18.71 7.59
C GLU A 467 14.67 -18.53 8.55
N ASN A 468 14.19 -17.31 8.64
CA ASN A 468 12.90 -16.98 9.26
C ASN A 468 12.09 -16.14 8.29
N THR A 469 10.81 -16.45 8.14
CA THR A 469 9.90 -15.77 7.21
C THR A 469 8.68 -15.28 7.97
N VAL A 470 8.26 -14.05 7.65
CA VAL A 470 7.03 -13.47 8.14
C VAL A 470 6.16 -13.05 6.96
N THR A 471 4.88 -13.38 7.00
CA THR A 471 3.89 -12.75 6.14
C THR A 471 3.43 -11.50 6.86
N ILE A 472 3.50 -10.37 6.19
CA ILE A 472 3.00 -9.12 6.74
C ILE A 472 1.48 -9.17 6.71
N SER A 473 0.90 -9.67 7.78
CA SER A 473 -0.56 -9.77 7.97
C SER A 473 -1.08 -8.65 8.88
N GLY A 474 -0.52 -7.50 8.74
CA GLY A 474 -0.88 -6.18 9.18
C GLY A 474 -1.43 -5.97 10.58
N SER A 475 -0.69 -5.24 11.36
CA SER A 475 -1.19 -4.39 12.44
C SER A 475 -1.15 -2.90 12.05
N SER A 476 -1.05 -2.59 10.76
CA SER A 476 -0.72 -1.25 10.30
C SER A 476 -1.84 -0.64 9.50
N ASN A 477 -2.69 0.09 10.21
CA ASN A 477 -3.69 0.95 9.59
C ASN A 477 -3.06 2.28 9.18
N LEU A 478 -2.30 2.31 8.08
CA LEU A 478 -2.01 3.59 7.44
C LEU A 478 -3.29 4.13 6.82
N SER A 479 -3.75 5.28 7.34
CA SER A 479 -4.72 6.07 6.61
C SER A 479 -4.03 6.67 5.36
N LYS A 480 -4.79 7.10 4.40
CA LYS A 480 -4.23 7.82 3.24
C LYS A 480 -3.64 9.16 3.57
N GLU A 481 -4.26 9.82 4.54
CA GLU A 481 -3.68 11.03 5.10
C GLU A 481 -2.28 10.74 5.59
N ASP A 482 -2.07 9.54 6.17
CA ASP A 482 -0.74 9.09 6.57
C ASP A 482 0.16 8.83 5.35
N ILE A 483 -0.33 8.15 4.31
CA ILE A 483 0.46 7.86 3.09
C ILE A 483 0.79 9.16 2.34
N GLU A 484 -0.20 10.02 2.09
CA GLU A 484 0.03 11.32 1.45
C GLU A 484 0.85 12.27 2.34
N LYS A 485 0.62 12.23 3.64
CA LYS A 485 1.46 12.94 4.60
C LYS A 485 2.89 12.42 4.55
N MET A 486 3.10 11.11 4.53
CA MET A 486 4.43 10.51 4.42
C MET A 486 5.15 10.91 3.13
N LYS A 487 4.44 10.97 1.98
CA LYS A 487 5.02 11.45 0.72
C LYS A 487 5.37 12.93 0.79
N LYS A 488 4.44 13.79 1.22
CA LYS A 488 4.67 15.23 1.38
C LYS A 488 5.73 15.54 2.43
N ASP A 489 5.72 14.81 3.55
CA ASP A 489 6.73 14.95 4.58
C ASP A 489 8.11 14.52 4.04
N ALA A 490 8.18 13.50 3.17
CA ALA A 490 9.41 13.10 2.51
C ALA A 490 9.94 14.20 1.57
N GLU A 491 9.08 14.77 0.72
CA GLU A 491 9.43 15.87 -0.19
C GLU A 491 9.81 17.14 0.58
N ALA A 492 9.03 17.52 1.59
CA ALA A 492 9.29 18.70 2.41
C ALA A 492 10.58 18.59 3.24
N ASN A 493 11.01 17.37 3.58
CA ASN A 493 12.18 17.10 4.40
C ASN A 493 13.35 16.49 3.62
N GLU A 494 13.31 16.47 2.29
CA GLU A 494 14.36 15.87 1.44
C GLU A 494 15.77 16.37 1.80
N ALA A 495 15.91 17.67 2.01
CA ALA A 495 17.21 18.27 2.40
C ALA A 495 17.64 17.86 3.83
N GLU A 496 16.71 17.67 4.75
CA GLU A 496 16.98 17.18 6.10
C GLU A 496 17.32 15.69 6.08
N ASP A 497 16.59 14.91 5.31
CA ASP A 497 16.80 13.48 5.12
C ASP A 497 18.16 13.19 4.46
N ALA A 498 18.58 14.01 3.49
CA ALA A 498 19.90 13.93 2.87
C ALA A 498 21.01 14.20 3.90
N LYS A 499 20.87 15.25 4.71
CA LYS A 499 21.82 15.56 5.79
C LYS A 499 21.87 14.46 6.84
N PHE A 500 20.72 13.89 7.19
CA PHE A 500 20.66 12.79 8.16
C PHE A 500 21.41 11.56 7.65
N LYS A 501 21.22 11.16 6.38
CA LYS A 501 21.99 10.07 5.76
C LYS A 501 23.48 10.34 5.80
N GLU A 502 23.89 11.53 5.39
CA GLU A 502 25.30 11.94 5.37
C GLU A 502 25.93 11.91 6.78
N LEU A 503 25.19 12.36 7.80
CA LEU A 503 25.60 12.29 9.19
C LEU A 503 25.78 10.86 9.67
N VAL A 504 24.81 9.98 9.40
CA VAL A 504 24.86 8.56 9.80
C VAL A 504 26.00 7.84 9.09
N GLU A 505 26.21 8.08 7.79
CA GLU A 505 27.34 7.53 7.05
C GLU A 505 28.68 7.95 7.65
N ALA A 506 28.85 9.24 7.97
CA ALA A 506 30.07 9.75 8.60
C ALA A 506 30.32 9.10 9.97
N ARG A 507 29.29 8.97 10.81
CA ARG A 507 29.37 8.28 12.11
C ARG A 507 29.77 6.82 11.95
N ASN A 508 29.13 6.11 11.02
CA ASN A 508 29.43 4.71 10.74
C ASN A 508 30.86 4.50 10.24
N GLN A 509 31.36 5.39 9.36
CA GLN A 509 32.75 5.38 8.91
C GLN A 509 33.73 5.64 10.06
N ALA A 510 33.44 6.61 10.94
CA ALA A 510 34.25 6.91 12.12
C ALA A 510 34.33 5.69 13.05
N ASP A 511 33.19 5.02 13.32
CA ASP A 511 33.17 3.82 14.16
C ASP A 511 33.97 2.66 13.55
N GLN A 512 33.83 2.43 12.25
CA GLN A 512 34.59 1.39 11.55
C GLN A 512 36.09 1.66 11.62
N LEU A 513 36.51 2.91 11.39
CA LEU A 513 37.88 3.29 11.40
C LEU A 513 38.50 3.17 12.80
N VAL A 514 37.79 3.61 13.84
CA VAL A 514 38.23 3.49 15.23
C VAL A 514 38.46 2.04 15.60
N ILE A 515 37.47 1.17 15.35
CA ILE A 515 37.53 -0.27 15.70
C ILE A 515 38.66 -0.97 14.93
N ALA A 516 38.76 -0.71 13.61
CA ALA A 516 39.83 -1.30 12.80
C ALA A 516 41.22 -0.87 13.26
N THR A 517 41.37 0.41 13.61
CA THR A 517 42.66 0.94 14.07
C THR A 517 43.03 0.42 15.46
N GLU A 518 42.09 0.39 16.41
CA GLU A 518 42.31 -0.20 17.75
C GLU A 518 42.72 -1.67 17.67
N LYS A 519 42.05 -2.45 16.80
CA LYS A 519 42.39 -3.86 16.57
C LYS A 519 43.80 -3.99 15.99
N THR A 520 44.11 -3.18 14.98
CA THR A 520 45.43 -3.19 14.33
C THR A 520 46.57 -2.84 15.30
N ILE A 521 46.38 -1.84 16.17
CA ILE A 521 47.33 -1.49 17.21
C ILE A 521 47.53 -2.65 18.18
N LYS A 522 46.44 -3.22 18.68
CA LYS A 522 46.48 -4.32 19.65
C LYS A 522 47.20 -5.56 19.12
N GLU A 523 46.95 -5.92 17.87
CA GLU A 523 47.56 -7.09 17.22
C GLU A 523 49.03 -6.87 16.87
N ASN A 524 49.47 -5.62 16.72
CA ASN A 524 50.82 -5.28 16.29
C ASN A 524 51.58 -4.37 17.30
N GLU A 525 51.22 -4.38 18.59
CA GLU A 525 51.75 -3.49 19.60
C GLU A 525 53.31 -3.54 19.69
N ALA A 526 53.89 -4.73 19.53
CA ALA A 526 55.35 -4.93 19.56
C ALA A 526 56.09 -4.32 18.33
N LYS A 527 55.37 -3.91 17.29
CA LYS A 527 55.95 -3.36 16.04
C LYS A 527 55.80 -1.83 15.94
N LEU A 528 55.09 -1.19 16.87
CA LEU A 528 54.95 0.26 16.91
C LEU A 528 56.25 0.91 17.35
N GLN A 529 56.66 2.00 16.69
CA GLN A 529 57.94 2.69 16.93
C GLN A 529 57.73 4.13 17.40
N GLY A 530 58.60 4.61 18.31
CA GLY A 530 58.60 5.99 18.77
C GLY A 530 57.29 6.43 19.39
N THR A 531 56.71 7.53 18.90
CA THR A 531 55.42 8.10 19.38
C THR A 531 54.20 7.59 18.62
N GLU A 532 54.36 6.66 17.65
CA GLU A 532 53.27 6.19 16.79
C GLU A 532 52.06 5.71 17.57
N LYS A 533 52.26 4.93 18.64
CA LYS A 533 51.17 4.43 19.49
C LYS A 533 50.42 5.61 20.14
N GLU A 534 51.13 6.54 20.75
CA GLU A 534 50.55 7.70 21.42
C GLU A 534 49.83 8.62 20.45
N ASP A 535 50.38 8.83 19.24
CA ASP A 535 49.80 9.69 18.21
C ASP A 535 48.49 9.08 17.65
N ILE A 536 48.48 7.76 17.42
CA ILE A 536 47.29 7.07 16.93
C ILE A 536 46.21 6.98 18.04
N GLU A 537 46.57 6.61 19.27
CA GLU A 537 45.63 6.57 20.40
C GLU A 537 45.01 7.95 20.67
N LYS A 538 45.79 9.04 20.57
CA LYS A 538 45.28 10.39 20.68
C LYS A 538 44.30 10.74 19.56
N ALA A 539 44.59 10.37 18.30
CA ALA A 539 43.70 10.60 17.19
C ALA A 539 42.38 9.79 17.32
N ILE A 540 42.45 8.55 17.84
CA ILE A 540 41.29 7.76 18.21
C ILE A 540 40.43 8.47 19.26
N GLU A 541 41.05 8.97 20.33
CA GLU A 541 40.32 9.69 21.40
C GLU A 541 39.65 10.97 20.88
N GLU A 542 40.33 11.75 20.02
CA GLU A 542 39.75 12.96 19.44
C GLU A 542 38.57 12.61 18.51
N LEU A 543 38.70 11.57 17.69
CA LEU A 543 37.57 11.11 16.85
C LEU A 543 36.41 10.60 17.69
N LYS A 544 36.65 9.83 18.76
CA LYS A 544 35.61 9.36 19.69
C LYS A 544 34.82 10.50 20.36
N LYS A 545 35.44 11.66 20.60
CA LYS A 545 34.75 12.81 21.20
C LYS A 545 33.73 13.44 20.27
N VAL A 546 33.97 13.38 18.95
CA VAL A 546 33.14 14.06 17.94
C VAL A 546 32.24 13.11 17.16
N LYS A 547 32.56 11.81 17.09
CA LYS A 547 31.85 10.84 16.22
C LYS A 547 30.34 10.72 16.50
N ASP A 548 29.91 10.93 17.74
CA ASP A 548 28.49 10.86 18.15
C ASP A 548 27.80 12.24 18.09
N GLY A 549 28.52 13.29 17.71
CA GLY A 549 27.97 14.65 17.53
C GLY A 549 27.26 14.85 16.20
N ASP A 550 26.59 16.00 16.04
CA ASP A 550 25.82 16.34 14.84
C ASP A 550 26.62 17.13 13.79
N ASP A 551 27.90 17.41 14.07
CA ASP A 551 28.78 18.16 13.17
C ASP A 551 29.52 17.21 12.21
N ILE A 552 29.00 17.07 11.00
CA ILE A 552 29.53 16.20 9.93
C ILE A 552 30.97 16.58 9.59
N GLU A 553 31.29 17.89 9.53
CA GLU A 553 32.63 18.39 9.19
C GLU A 553 33.64 18.02 10.28
N ALA A 554 33.27 18.14 11.57
CA ALA A 554 34.11 17.71 12.68
C ALA A 554 34.38 16.20 12.64
N ILE A 555 33.38 15.39 12.33
CA ILE A 555 33.52 13.92 12.20
C ILE A 555 34.45 13.57 11.03
N ARG A 556 34.23 14.15 9.84
CA ARG A 556 35.08 13.92 8.65
C ARG A 556 36.52 14.31 8.88
N LYS A 557 36.73 15.45 9.52
CA LYS A 557 38.08 15.89 9.90
C LYS A 557 38.76 14.90 10.84
N GLY A 558 38.03 14.39 11.84
CA GLY A 558 38.55 13.37 12.74
C GLY A 558 38.92 12.07 12.03
N ILE A 559 38.09 11.64 11.05
CA ILE A 559 38.36 10.48 10.19
C ILE A 559 39.63 10.70 9.37
N GLU A 560 39.80 11.89 8.76
CA GLU A 560 40.99 12.23 7.97
C GLU A 560 42.27 12.24 8.83
N GLU A 561 42.22 12.85 9.98
CA GLU A 561 43.34 12.90 10.94
C GLU A 561 43.78 11.49 11.40
N LEU A 562 42.82 10.64 11.81
CA LEU A 562 43.10 9.26 12.22
C LEU A 562 43.63 8.43 11.03
N SER A 563 43.06 8.57 9.83
CA SER A 563 43.53 7.91 8.63
C SER A 563 44.96 8.30 8.29
N LYS A 564 45.32 9.60 8.39
CA LYS A 564 46.64 10.12 8.10
C LYS A 564 47.70 9.61 9.08
N VAL A 565 47.38 9.58 10.37
CA VAL A 565 48.31 9.11 11.41
C VAL A 565 48.50 7.60 11.30
N SER A 566 47.47 6.84 11.02
CA SER A 566 47.53 5.36 10.87
C SER A 566 48.16 4.90 9.54
N GLN A 567 48.12 5.72 8.48
CA GLN A 567 48.65 5.36 7.15
C GLN A 567 50.18 5.13 7.17
N GLY A 568 50.93 5.89 7.97
CA GLY A 568 52.36 5.70 8.13
C GLY A 568 52.72 4.31 8.66
N PHE A 569 52.03 3.91 9.71
CA PHE A 569 52.15 2.59 10.32
C PHE A 569 51.73 1.48 9.35
N ALA A 570 50.56 1.60 8.69
CA ALA A 570 50.06 0.61 7.74
C ALA A 570 51.02 0.41 6.56
N THR A 571 51.56 1.50 5.98
CA THR A 571 52.52 1.44 4.88
C THR A 571 53.80 0.71 5.28
N ARG A 572 54.33 0.98 6.47
CA ARG A 572 55.52 0.29 7.00
C ARG A 572 55.23 -1.20 7.21
N MET A 573 54.12 -1.56 7.82
CA MET A 573 53.71 -2.95 8.01
C MET A 573 53.62 -3.72 6.70
N TYR A 574 53.10 -3.07 5.66
CA TYR A 574 53.02 -3.66 4.33
C TYR A 574 54.42 -3.87 3.70
N GLN A 575 55.35 -2.89 3.90
CA GLN A 575 56.73 -3.01 3.43
C GLN A 575 57.52 -4.12 4.18
N GLU A 576 57.32 -4.24 5.49
CA GLU A 576 57.95 -5.30 6.29
C GLU A 576 57.42 -6.70 5.92
N ALA A 577 56.09 -6.82 5.67
CA ALA A 577 55.48 -8.06 5.21
C ALA A 577 55.99 -8.47 3.80
N ALA A 578 56.10 -7.51 2.88
CA ALA A 578 56.65 -7.72 1.56
C ALA A 578 58.12 -8.11 1.57
N ALA A 579 58.94 -7.48 2.46
CA ALA A 579 60.35 -7.82 2.63
C ALA A 579 60.53 -9.23 3.26
N ALA A 580 59.64 -9.59 4.21
CA ALA A 580 59.66 -10.96 4.81
C ALA A 580 59.26 -12.04 3.79
N GLN A 581 58.33 -11.74 2.90
CA GLN A 581 57.98 -12.67 1.78
C GLN A 581 59.13 -12.82 0.77
N GLN A 582 59.85 -11.72 0.45
CA GLN A 582 61.03 -11.79 -0.43
C GLN A 582 62.20 -12.55 0.21
N GLN A 583 62.40 -12.45 1.51
CA GLN A 583 63.40 -13.21 2.24
C GLN A 583 63.06 -14.72 2.36
N ALA A 584 61.76 -15.05 2.44
CA ALA A 584 61.29 -16.44 2.44
C ALA A 584 61.44 -17.11 1.06
N GLN A 585 61.36 -16.35 -0.03
CA GLN A 585 61.59 -16.84 -1.40
C GLN A 585 63.05 -16.81 -1.83
N GLY A 586 63.94 -16.11 -1.11
CA GLY A 586 65.39 -16.05 -1.40
C GLY A 586 66.23 -17.15 -0.76
N GLY A 587 65.64 -18.10 -0.02
CA GLY A 587 66.32 -19.21 0.70
C GLY A 587 66.42 -20.55 -0.03
N GLU A 588 65.84 -20.69 -1.19
CA GLU A 588 65.85 -21.92 -1.99
C GLU A 588 66.35 -21.72 -3.42
N THR A 589 67.62 -21.40 -3.60
CA THR A 589 68.27 -21.60 -4.90
C THR A 589 69.72 -22.02 -4.73
N ALA A 590 69.93 -23.30 -4.53
CA ALA A 590 71.13 -24.00 -4.99
C ALA A 590 70.79 -25.47 -5.24
N GLY A 591 70.65 -25.87 -6.54
CA GLY A 591 70.51 -27.28 -6.92
C GLY A 591 69.82 -27.49 -8.27
N ASP A 592 70.62 -27.29 -9.29
CA ASP A 592 70.72 -28.10 -10.56
C ASP A 592 69.53 -28.28 -11.55
N ASN A 593 69.73 -27.64 -12.66
CA ASN A 593 69.69 -28.10 -14.06
C ASN A 593 68.49 -28.85 -14.70
N ASN A 594 68.03 -28.27 -15.77
CA ASN A 594 67.66 -28.84 -17.07
C ASN A 594 66.26 -29.45 -17.29
N ASN A 595 65.38 -28.86 -17.98
CA ASN A 595 65.02 -29.10 -19.38
C ASN A 595 63.64 -28.53 -19.78
N SER A 596 63.68 -27.77 -20.84
CA SER A 596 62.70 -27.54 -21.92
C SER A 596 61.20 -27.83 -21.74
N GLY A 597 60.40 -26.87 -22.11
CA GLY A 597 59.01 -27.02 -22.56
C GLY A 597 58.21 -25.75 -22.48
N ALA A 598 58.18 -25.03 -23.61
CA ALA A 598 57.22 -23.95 -23.82
C ALA A 598 55.80 -24.53 -23.90
N ASP A 599 54.85 -23.86 -23.32
CA ASP A 599 53.51 -23.78 -23.89
C ASP A 599 52.76 -22.55 -23.33
N ASP A 600 52.10 -21.92 -24.27
CA ASP A 600 51.34 -20.69 -24.21
C ASP A 600 50.24 -20.62 -23.16
N VAL A 601 50.05 -19.46 -22.57
CA VAL A 601 48.81 -19.12 -21.90
C VAL A 601 48.24 -17.84 -22.57
N GLU A 602 47.13 -18.05 -23.28
CA GLU A 602 46.31 -17.01 -23.88
C GLU A 602 45.63 -16.12 -22.82
N ASP A 603 45.63 -14.85 -23.12
CA ASP A 603 44.85 -13.80 -22.44
C ASP A 603 43.36 -14.05 -22.56
N ALA A 604 42.64 -13.90 -21.46
CA ALA A 604 41.18 -13.85 -21.46
C ALA A 604 40.73 -12.36 -21.35
N GLU A 605 40.14 -11.89 -22.41
CA GLU A 605 39.48 -10.59 -22.50
C GLU A 605 38.27 -10.48 -21.57
N VAL A 606 38.18 -9.33 -20.93
CA VAL A 606 36.98 -8.84 -20.25
C VAL A 606 36.01 -8.31 -21.30
N VAL A 607 34.79 -8.84 -21.30
CA VAL A 607 33.66 -8.28 -22.07
C VAL A 607 32.68 -7.62 -21.11
N ASP A 608 32.25 -6.40 -21.47
CA ASP A 608 31.35 -5.46 -20.80
C ASP A 608 30.01 -6.04 -20.31
#